data_e69cc3d4e8fc5a6c788e43664da57fed
#
_entry.id   e69cc3d4e8fc5a6c788e43664da57fed
#
_cell.length_a   1.000
_cell.length_b   1.000
_cell.length_c   1.000
_cell.angle_alpha   90.00
_cell.angle_beta   90.00
_cell.angle_gamma   90.00
#
_symmetry.space_group_name_H-M   'P 1'
#
loop_
_entity.id
_entity.type
_entity.pdbx_description
1 polymer ?
#
loop_
_entity_poly.entity_id
_entity_poly.type
_entity_poly.pdbx_seq_one_letter_code
_entity_poly.pdbx_strand_id
1 'polypeptide(L)'
;TKIDISRASKAIRDSRFVEALSMLESNLAKDPDHLESLYFAAVCSRYLKNYKDSQKYLENLLTKAPDMGRAYQELGHLSKAIGNDENAASHYRQACELNPALISSWKSLFNYFTKMKNKPAAEHAYEQIKKLESIPSVLLYINQILNEGRLGIAEKQCRDYLKKNPTDVYAMSLLAEIANRLGYFDDAEILLENAVKFSPNDGELRMKYAMILRKKQKFAKTMEQVNILCEQFPENLSYQAQKASEVMQNGDHSQAIELFESIIEKNKFNFSALTSKGHAEKTLGKTDDAIESYKSAYKIKQDHGEAYFSLSNLKTYKFSNSELDQMRNQLKRVDLTLKDKAYFHFALAQGCEAIGEFDEAFENLDKGNLIKNEQSKYSIERMDNELQAQIDVCDKNFFSKLGEGGHNSNDPIFILGLPRAGSTLI
;
A
#
# COMPACT_ATOMS: atom_id res chain seq x y z
N THR A 1 2.46 18.72 -26.43
CA THR A 1 2.84 17.79 -27.53
C THR A 1 3.25 16.48 -26.89
N LYS A 2 2.54 15.36 -27.24
CA LYS A 2 2.84 14.04 -26.65
C LYS A 2 4.22 13.58 -27.12
N ILE A 3 5.16 13.40 -26.18
CA ILE A 3 6.52 12.94 -26.49
C ILE A 3 6.46 11.44 -26.83
N ASP A 4 6.99 11.08 -28.00
CA ASP A 4 7.08 9.69 -28.44
C ASP A 4 8.47 9.13 -28.13
N ILE A 5 8.54 8.15 -27.24
CA ILE A 5 9.77 7.44 -26.84
C ILE A 5 9.97 6.11 -27.57
N SER A 6 9.08 5.74 -28.50
CA SER A 6 9.09 4.43 -29.13
C SER A 6 10.37 4.16 -29.92
N ARG A 7 10.87 5.19 -30.63
CA ARG A 7 12.13 5.11 -31.38
C ARG A 7 13.34 4.94 -30.47
N ALA A 8 13.41 5.71 -29.39
CA ALA A 8 14.49 5.59 -28.40
C ALA A 8 14.46 4.21 -27.73
N SER A 9 13.28 3.72 -27.31
CA SER A 9 13.12 2.37 -26.76
C SER A 9 13.55 1.28 -27.73
N LYS A 10 13.31 1.43 -29.04
CA LYS A 10 13.80 0.49 -30.07
C LYS A 10 15.31 0.55 -30.16
N ALA A 11 15.91 1.73 -30.22
CA ALA A 11 17.37 1.90 -30.27
C ALA A 11 18.06 1.28 -29.05
N ILE A 12 17.45 1.40 -27.82
CA ILE A 12 17.96 0.76 -26.60
C ILE A 12 17.94 -0.77 -26.73
N ARG A 13 16.84 -1.35 -27.23
CA ARG A 13 16.75 -2.80 -27.45
C ARG A 13 17.80 -3.30 -28.46
N ASP A 14 18.10 -2.49 -29.46
CA ASP A 14 19.12 -2.76 -30.45
C ASP A 14 20.56 -2.41 -29.96
N SER A 15 20.71 -2.07 -28.65
CA SER A 15 21.99 -1.65 -28.02
C SER A 15 22.63 -0.40 -28.62
N ARG A 16 21.87 0.44 -29.34
CA ARG A 16 22.34 1.70 -29.93
C ARG A 16 22.16 2.84 -28.91
N PHE A 17 22.91 2.77 -27.81
CA PHE A 17 22.72 3.67 -26.65
C PHE A 17 23.04 5.13 -26.93
N VAL A 18 24.05 5.42 -27.80
CA VAL A 18 24.39 6.82 -28.17
C VAL A 18 23.25 7.48 -28.95
N GLU A 19 22.70 6.78 -29.93
CA GLU A 19 21.57 7.27 -30.72
C GLU A 19 20.31 7.47 -29.84
N ALA A 20 20.03 6.50 -28.95
CA ALA A 20 18.92 6.58 -28.03
C ALA A 20 19.07 7.78 -27.09
N LEU A 21 20.25 8.00 -26.52
CA LEU A 21 20.50 9.11 -25.59
C LEU A 21 20.27 10.47 -26.27
N SER A 22 20.78 10.67 -27.50
CA SER A 22 20.54 11.91 -28.24
C SER A 22 19.06 12.19 -28.48
N MET A 23 18.24 11.16 -28.80
CA MET A 23 16.81 11.31 -28.97
C MET A 23 16.14 11.70 -27.63
N LEU A 24 16.56 11.07 -26.52
CA LEU A 24 16.02 11.31 -25.19
C LEU A 24 16.38 12.71 -24.67
N GLU A 25 17.59 13.17 -24.90
CA GLU A 25 18.01 14.54 -24.58
C GLU A 25 17.23 15.59 -25.38
N SER A 26 16.94 15.31 -26.65
CA SER A 26 16.05 16.16 -27.46
C SER A 26 14.63 16.21 -26.90
N ASN A 27 14.14 15.11 -26.32
CA ASN A 27 12.85 15.06 -25.62
C ASN A 27 12.90 15.87 -24.31
N LEU A 28 13.97 15.72 -23.52
CA LEU A 28 14.17 16.44 -22.26
C LEU A 28 14.39 17.95 -22.47
N ALA A 29 14.90 18.36 -23.62
CA ALA A 29 14.96 19.78 -23.98
C ALA A 29 13.57 20.41 -24.18
N LYS A 30 12.55 19.61 -24.55
CA LYS A 30 11.16 20.05 -24.72
C LYS A 30 10.34 19.90 -23.45
N ASP A 31 10.60 18.88 -22.66
CA ASP A 31 9.96 18.56 -21.40
C ASP A 31 11.01 17.96 -20.44
N PRO A 32 11.64 18.81 -19.62
CA PRO A 32 12.71 18.39 -18.69
C PRO A 32 12.24 17.39 -17.63
N ASP A 33 10.92 17.36 -17.34
CA ASP A 33 10.31 16.52 -16.32
C ASP A 33 9.69 15.22 -16.90
N HIS A 34 9.91 14.91 -18.17
CA HIS A 34 9.35 13.71 -18.80
C HIS A 34 9.98 12.44 -18.23
N LEU A 35 9.26 11.76 -17.32
CA LEU A 35 9.75 10.65 -16.51
C LEU A 35 10.37 9.50 -17.30
N GLU A 36 9.74 9.08 -18.42
CA GLU A 36 10.25 8.00 -19.25
C GLU A 36 11.57 8.38 -19.96
N SER A 37 11.71 9.65 -20.39
CA SER A 37 12.94 10.13 -20.99
C SER A 37 14.07 10.20 -19.97
N LEU A 38 13.82 10.66 -18.75
CA LEU A 38 14.79 10.65 -17.65
C LEU A 38 15.26 9.22 -17.34
N TYR A 39 14.32 8.28 -17.21
CA TYR A 39 14.64 6.89 -16.92
C TYR A 39 15.54 6.28 -18.01
N PHE A 40 15.12 6.37 -19.27
CA PHE A 40 15.90 5.79 -20.37
C PHE A 40 17.21 6.51 -20.63
N ALA A 41 17.31 7.83 -20.38
CA ALA A 41 18.57 8.56 -20.45
C ALA A 41 19.56 8.06 -19.38
N ALA A 42 19.08 7.78 -18.17
CA ALA A 42 19.88 7.19 -17.10
C ALA A 42 20.40 5.80 -17.51
N VAL A 43 19.54 4.95 -18.06
CA VAL A 43 19.92 3.62 -18.56
C VAL A 43 21.00 3.72 -19.64
N CYS A 44 20.78 4.57 -20.66
CA CYS A 44 21.76 4.77 -21.73
C CYS A 44 23.11 5.28 -21.20
N SER A 45 23.07 6.28 -20.32
CA SER A 45 24.28 6.85 -19.72
C SER A 45 25.09 5.82 -18.93
N ARG A 46 24.42 4.93 -18.17
CA ARG A 46 25.10 3.84 -17.47
C ARG A 46 25.76 2.85 -18.44
N TYR A 47 25.08 2.45 -19.51
CA TYR A 47 25.67 1.55 -20.51
C TYR A 47 26.87 2.19 -21.25
N LEU A 48 26.83 3.51 -21.43
CA LEU A 48 27.95 4.29 -21.98
C LEU A 48 29.03 4.59 -20.95
N LYS A 49 28.90 4.12 -19.71
CA LYS A 49 29.78 4.35 -18.54
C LYS A 49 29.86 5.81 -18.09
N ASN A 50 28.89 6.64 -18.49
CA ASN A 50 28.72 8.03 -18.03
C ASN A 50 27.94 8.02 -16.71
N TYR A 51 28.57 7.48 -15.64
CA TYR A 51 27.90 7.20 -14.38
C TYR A 51 27.38 8.46 -13.66
N LYS A 52 28.08 9.59 -13.79
CA LYS A 52 27.65 10.88 -13.23
C LYS A 52 26.35 11.37 -13.85
N ASP A 53 26.23 11.30 -15.16
CA ASP A 53 25.02 11.73 -15.86
C ASP A 53 23.86 10.77 -15.55
N SER A 54 24.14 9.45 -15.51
CA SER A 54 23.14 8.45 -15.10
C SER A 54 22.58 8.77 -13.73
N GLN A 55 23.43 9.08 -12.74
CA GLN A 55 23.00 9.45 -11.40
C GLN A 55 22.15 10.72 -11.39
N LYS A 56 22.58 11.76 -12.12
CA LYS A 56 21.85 13.03 -12.22
C LYS A 56 20.42 12.84 -12.78
N TYR A 57 20.28 12.02 -13.84
CA TYR A 57 18.97 11.72 -14.41
C TYR A 57 18.09 10.97 -13.42
N LEU A 58 18.63 10.01 -12.64
CA LEU A 58 17.88 9.26 -11.64
C LEU A 58 17.49 10.12 -10.43
N GLU A 59 18.36 11.00 -9.97
CA GLU A 59 18.05 11.95 -8.92
C GLU A 59 16.89 12.89 -9.33
N ASN A 60 16.96 13.46 -10.54
CA ASN A 60 15.87 14.28 -11.07
C ASN A 60 14.57 13.47 -11.21
N LEU A 61 14.65 12.25 -11.70
CA LEU A 61 13.50 11.35 -11.83
C LEU A 61 12.83 11.09 -10.46
N LEU A 62 13.63 10.77 -9.44
CA LEU A 62 13.12 10.44 -8.10
C LEU A 62 12.59 11.65 -7.32
N THR A 63 13.01 12.88 -7.65
CA THR A 63 12.34 14.08 -7.10
C THR A 63 10.91 14.22 -7.61
N LYS A 64 10.60 13.68 -8.80
CA LYS A 64 9.27 13.77 -9.43
C LYS A 64 8.42 12.51 -9.19
N ALA A 65 9.07 11.35 -9.09
CA ALA A 65 8.44 10.05 -8.92
C ALA A 65 9.20 9.24 -7.86
N PRO A 66 9.09 9.57 -6.57
CA PRO A 66 9.85 8.94 -5.49
C PRO A 66 9.46 7.47 -5.25
N ASP A 67 8.33 7.03 -5.77
CA ASP A 67 7.81 5.67 -5.65
C ASP A 67 8.07 4.80 -6.91
N MET A 68 8.90 5.26 -7.82
CA MET A 68 9.20 4.53 -9.06
C MET A 68 10.22 3.41 -8.83
N GLY A 69 9.76 2.19 -8.56
CA GLY A 69 10.61 1.04 -8.22
C GLY A 69 11.70 0.73 -9.25
N ARG A 70 11.44 0.87 -10.57
CA ARG A 70 12.47 0.65 -11.58
C ARG A 70 13.57 1.72 -11.59
N ALA A 71 13.32 2.94 -11.08
CA ALA A 71 14.38 3.93 -10.89
C ALA A 71 15.38 3.48 -9.81
N TYR A 72 14.88 2.93 -8.71
CA TYR A 72 15.73 2.31 -7.69
C TYR A 72 16.45 1.06 -8.21
N GLN A 73 15.80 0.23 -9.04
CA GLN A 73 16.50 -0.86 -9.72
C GLN A 73 17.69 -0.35 -10.55
N GLU A 74 17.51 0.73 -11.29
CA GLU A 74 18.57 1.32 -12.10
C GLU A 74 19.67 1.95 -11.24
N LEU A 75 19.34 2.60 -10.09
CA LEU A 75 20.32 3.02 -9.08
C LEU A 75 21.11 1.82 -8.53
N GLY A 76 20.46 0.68 -8.33
CA GLY A 76 21.13 -0.56 -7.95
C GLY A 76 22.11 -1.04 -9.02
N HIS A 77 21.71 -1.00 -10.28
CA HIS A 77 22.60 -1.33 -11.41
C HIS A 77 23.78 -0.36 -11.52
N LEU A 78 23.52 0.94 -11.31
CA LEU A 78 24.56 1.96 -11.31
C LEU A 78 25.56 1.75 -10.16
N SER A 79 25.06 1.56 -8.93
CA SER A 79 25.89 1.29 -7.73
C SER A 79 26.76 0.06 -7.92
N LYS A 80 26.21 -1.00 -8.52
CA LYS A 80 26.95 -2.20 -8.86
C LYS A 80 28.04 -1.94 -9.93
N ALA A 81 27.74 -1.12 -10.93
CA ALA A 81 28.70 -0.78 -11.99
C ALA A 81 29.89 0.03 -11.48
N ILE A 82 29.73 0.82 -10.41
CA ILE A 82 30.81 1.57 -9.75
C ILE A 82 31.48 0.79 -8.62
N GLY A 83 31.08 -0.47 -8.37
CA GLY A 83 31.69 -1.37 -7.40
C GLY A 83 31.19 -1.23 -5.96
N ASN A 84 30.07 -0.56 -5.74
CA ASN A 84 29.45 -0.41 -4.39
C ASN A 84 28.33 -1.43 -4.22
N ASP A 85 28.69 -2.66 -3.79
CA ASP A 85 27.74 -3.77 -3.64
C ASP A 85 26.71 -3.51 -2.53
N GLU A 86 27.06 -2.80 -1.46
CA GLU A 86 26.17 -2.52 -0.33
C GLU A 86 25.07 -1.55 -0.72
N ASN A 87 25.43 -0.43 -1.32
CA ASN A 87 24.44 0.52 -1.84
C ASN A 87 23.57 -0.10 -2.95
N ALA A 88 24.18 -0.95 -3.78
CA ALA A 88 23.41 -1.68 -4.80
C ALA A 88 22.34 -2.57 -4.16
N ALA A 89 22.67 -3.32 -3.12
CA ALA A 89 21.71 -4.16 -2.39
C ALA A 89 20.61 -3.33 -1.70
N SER A 90 20.96 -2.17 -1.14
CA SER A 90 19.98 -1.23 -0.56
C SER A 90 18.98 -0.76 -1.62
N HIS A 91 19.46 -0.29 -2.77
CA HIS A 91 18.60 0.18 -3.87
C HIS A 91 17.74 -0.95 -4.46
N TYR A 92 18.29 -2.15 -4.65
CA TYR A 92 17.48 -3.30 -5.12
C TYR A 92 16.41 -3.71 -4.12
N ARG A 93 16.67 -3.60 -2.80
CA ARG A 93 15.67 -3.86 -1.76
C ARG A 93 14.52 -2.88 -1.87
N GLN A 94 14.83 -1.59 -1.97
CA GLN A 94 13.82 -0.54 -2.16
C GLN A 94 13.05 -0.71 -3.49
N ALA A 95 13.73 -1.12 -4.56
CA ALA A 95 13.08 -1.46 -5.82
C ALA A 95 12.06 -2.59 -5.67
N CYS A 96 12.40 -3.66 -4.92
CA CYS A 96 11.49 -4.77 -4.68
C CYS A 96 10.33 -4.42 -3.74
N GLU A 97 10.52 -3.53 -2.78
CA GLU A 97 9.47 -3.02 -1.91
C GLU A 97 8.43 -2.21 -2.69
N LEU A 98 8.88 -1.35 -3.59
CA LEU A 98 8.01 -0.52 -4.43
C LEU A 98 7.38 -1.29 -5.59
N ASN A 99 8.12 -2.22 -6.17
CA ASN A 99 7.65 -3.04 -7.29
C ASN A 99 8.16 -4.48 -7.17
N PRO A 100 7.42 -5.35 -6.47
CA PRO A 100 7.82 -6.75 -6.27
C PRO A 100 7.97 -7.58 -7.55
N ALA A 101 7.43 -7.11 -8.68
CA ALA A 101 7.53 -7.78 -9.98
C ALA A 101 8.88 -7.59 -10.70
N LEU A 102 9.82 -6.84 -10.11
CA LEU A 102 11.15 -6.57 -10.68
C LEU A 102 12.10 -7.75 -10.43
N ILE A 103 11.96 -8.81 -11.20
CA ILE A 103 12.73 -10.05 -11.07
C ILE A 103 14.25 -9.84 -11.09
N SER A 104 14.74 -8.86 -11.86
CA SER A 104 16.17 -8.53 -11.94
C SER A 104 16.73 -8.04 -10.59
N SER A 105 15.94 -7.28 -9.84
CA SER A 105 16.30 -6.83 -8.49
C SER A 105 16.38 -8.01 -7.52
N TRP A 106 15.41 -8.94 -7.54
CA TRP A 106 15.44 -10.15 -6.73
C TRP A 106 16.65 -11.04 -7.05
N LYS A 107 17.00 -11.22 -8.31
CA LYS A 107 18.19 -11.96 -8.74
C LYS A 107 19.48 -11.30 -8.23
N SER A 108 19.53 -9.98 -8.24
CA SER A 108 20.69 -9.24 -7.72
C SER A 108 20.80 -9.36 -6.19
N LEU A 109 19.68 -9.29 -5.48
CA LEU A 109 19.62 -9.52 -4.02
C LEU A 109 20.01 -10.95 -3.64
N PHE A 110 19.51 -11.95 -4.36
CA PHE A 110 19.89 -13.36 -4.14
C PHE A 110 21.41 -13.55 -4.23
N ASN A 111 22.04 -13.02 -5.29
CA ASN A 111 23.48 -13.09 -5.47
C ASN A 111 24.24 -12.37 -4.34
N TYR A 112 23.76 -11.18 -3.92
CA TYR A 112 24.36 -10.43 -2.82
C TYR A 112 24.26 -11.19 -1.49
N PHE A 113 23.08 -11.66 -1.11
CA PHE A 113 22.86 -12.38 0.15
C PHE A 113 23.61 -13.73 0.19
N THR A 114 23.72 -14.41 -0.96
CA THR A 114 24.53 -15.63 -1.08
C THR A 114 26.01 -15.34 -0.82
N LYS A 115 26.55 -14.25 -1.41
CA LYS A 115 27.92 -13.78 -1.17
C LYS A 115 28.15 -13.42 0.31
N MET A 116 27.16 -12.80 0.95
CA MET A 116 27.20 -12.39 2.36
C MET A 116 26.88 -13.54 3.33
N LYS A 117 26.64 -14.77 2.84
CA LYS A 117 26.24 -15.95 3.62
C LYS A 117 24.98 -15.74 4.48
N ASN A 118 24.10 -14.80 4.10
CA ASN A 118 22.83 -14.59 4.74
C ASN A 118 21.78 -15.53 4.15
N LYS A 119 21.72 -16.76 4.69
CA LYS A 119 20.87 -17.84 4.21
C LYS A 119 19.39 -17.49 4.18
N PRO A 120 18.76 -16.96 5.28
CA PRO A 120 17.34 -16.66 5.27
C PRO A 120 16.95 -15.63 4.20
N ALA A 121 17.73 -14.56 4.03
CA ALA A 121 17.47 -13.54 3.02
C ALA A 121 17.67 -14.06 1.58
N ALA A 122 18.66 -14.94 1.37
CA ALA A 122 18.88 -15.59 0.08
C ALA A 122 17.73 -16.54 -0.27
N GLU A 123 17.25 -17.35 0.67
CA GLU A 123 16.10 -18.24 0.47
C GLU A 123 14.83 -17.45 0.12
N HIS A 124 14.56 -16.39 0.87
CA HIS A 124 13.41 -15.51 0.55
C HIS A 124 13.50 -14.93 -0.87
N ALA A 125 14.67 -14.39 -1.25
CA ALA A 125 14.85 -13.85 -2.61
C ALA A 125 14.68 -14.94 -3.69
N TYR A 126 15.17 -16.15 -3.43
CA TYR A 126 15.00 -17.29 -4.33
C TYR A 126 13.54 -17.70 -4.54
N GLU A 127 12.75 -17.73 -3.45
CA GLU A 127 11.30 -18.01 -3.53
C GLU A 127 10.58 -16.97 -4.38
N GLN A 128 10.91 -15.69 -4.22
CA GLN A 128 10.34 -14.61 -5.04
C GLN A 128 10.70 -14.79 -6.53
N ILE A 129 11.95 -15.12 -6.84
CA ILE A 129 12.40 -15.41 -8.21
C ILE A 129 11.59 -16.56 -8.79
N LYS A 130 11.48 -17.68 -8.08
CA LYS A 130 10.75 -18.86 -8.52
C LYS A 130 9.28 -18.54 -8.81
N LYS A 131 8.63 -17.76 -7.92
CA LYS A 131 7.25 -17.31 -8.11
C LYS A 131 7.12 -16.44 -9.36
N LEU A 132 8.04 -15.50 -9.60
CA LEU A 132 7.99 -14.61 -10.77
C LEU A 132 8.34 -15.32 -12.07
N GLU A 133 9.24 -16.29 -12.06
CA GLU A 133 9.61 -17.10 -13.24
C GLU A 133 8.49 -18.03 -13.72
N SER A 134 7.55 -18.38 -12.83
CA SER A 134 6.36 -19.16 -13.19
C SER A 134 5.29 -18.35 -13.94
N ILE A 135 5.41 -17.01 -13.95
CA ILE A 135 4.44 -16.10 -14.56
C ILE A 135 4.84 -15.87 -16.04
N PRO A 136 3.90 -15.95 -16.99
CA PRO A 136 4.15 -15.58 -18.38
C PRO A 136 4.73 -14.17 -18.49
N SER A 137 5.76 -13.99 -19.31
CA SER A 137 6.52 -12.72 -19.42
C SER A 137 5.63 -11.51 -19.73
N VAL A 138 4.56 -11.69 -20.49
CA VAL A 138 3.56 -10.64 -20.79
C VAL A 138 2.84 -10.21 -19.51
N LEU A 139 2.40 -11.15 -18.68
CA LEU A 139 1.71 -10.85 -17.42
C LEU A 139 2.65 -10.27 -16.37
N LEU A 140 3.91 -10.74 -16.35
CA LEU A 140 4.92 -10.14 -15.49
C LEU A 140 5.17 -8.66 -15.85
N TYR A 141 5.26 -8.35 -17.16
CA TYR A 141 5.37 -6.97 -17.62
C TYR A 141 4.15 -6.11 -17.25
N ILE A 142 2.93 -6.65 -17.41
CA ILE A 142 1.70 -5.96 -16.99
C ILE A 142 1.73 -5.68 -15.49
N ASN A 143 2.16 -6.63 -14.68
CA ASN A 143 2.29 -6.46 -13.23
C ASN A 143 3.32 -5.36 -12.88
N GLN A 144 4.46 -5.31 -13.60
CA GLN A 144 5.45 -4.24 -13.40
C GLN A 144 4.86 -2.85 -13.66
N ILE A 145 4.16 -2.65 -14.77
CA ILE A 145 3.54 -1.36 -15.10
C ILE A 145 2.35 -1.00 -14.21
N LEU A 146 1.64 -2.01 -13.68
CA LEU A 146 0.61 -1.82 -12.66
C LEU A 146 1.21 -1.24 -11.37
N ASN A 147 2.33 -1.80 -10.90
CA ASN A 147 3.01 -1.31 -9.71
C ASN A 147 3.68 0.06 -9.91
N GLU A 148 3.89 0.50 -11.15
CA GLU A 148 4.28 1.87 -11.48
C GLU A 148 3.10 2.85 -11.56
N GLY A 149 1.88 2.41 -11.22
CA GLY A 149 0.68 3.25 -11.27
C GLY A 149 0.14 3.55 -12.68
N ARG A 150 0.66 2.90 -13.73
CA ARG A 150 0.24 3.11 -15.13
C ARG A 150 -1.01 2.28 -15.46
N LEU A 151 -2.09 2.53 -14.69
CA LEU A 151 -3.28 1.69 -14.65
C LEU A 151 -3.95 1.50 -16.01
N GLY A 152 -4.13 2.56 -16.80
CA GLY A 152 -4.81 2.46 -18.11
C GLY A 152 -4.06 1.61 -19.13
N ILE A 153 -2.71 1.61 -19.09
CA ILE A 153 -1.89 0.76 -19.98
C ILE A 153 -1.96 -0.69 -19.51
N ALA A 154 -1.84 -0.92 -18.20
CA ALA A 154 -1.95 -2.24 -17.59
C ALA A 154 -3.32 -2.88 -17.89
N GLU A 155 -4.40 -2.12 -17.72
CA GLU A 155 -5.76 -2.56 -18.01
C GLU A 155 -5.92 -3.00 -19.47
N LYS A 156 -5.56 -2.14 -20.41
CA LYS A 156 -5.68 -2.44 -21.84
C LYS A 156 -4.94 -3.72 -22.21
N GLN A 157 -3.69 -3.85 -21.78
CA GLN A 157 -2.87 -5.03 -22.10
C GLN A 157 -3.40 -6.29 -21.41
N CYS A 158 -3.89 -6.19 -20.18
CA CYS A 158 -4.45 -7.31 -19.46
C CYS A 158 -5.76 -7.79 -20.11
N ARG A 159 -6.64 -6.88 -20.51
CA ARG A 159 -7.86 -7.21 -21.26
C ARG A 159 -7.54 -7.87 -22.62
N ASP A 160 -6.54 -7.36 -23.34
CA ASP A 160 -6.15 -7.95 -24.64
C ASP A 160 -5.51 -9.33 -24.47
N TYR A 161 -4.83 -9.60 -23.37
CA TYR A 161 -4.34 -10.93 -23.02
C TYR A 161 -5.50 -11.88 -22.67
N LEU A 162 -6.44 -11.46 -21.83
CA LEU A 162 -7.60 -12.28 -21.42
C LEU A 162 -8.55 -12.61 -22.57
N LYS A 163 -8.66 -11.78 -23.60
CA LYS A 163 -9.39 -12.14 -24.83
C LYS A 163 -8.86 -13.41 -25.50
N LYS A 164 -7.55 -13.65 -25.38
CA LYS A 164 -6.88 -14.83 -25.97
C LYS A 164 -6.77 -15.99 -24.97
N ASN A 165 -6.78 -15.68 -23.67
CA ASN A 165 -6.60 -16.64 -22.58
C ASN A 165 -7.68 -16.42 -21.51
N PRO A 166 -8.97 -16.71 -21.82
CA PRO A 166 -10.10 -16.30 -20.99
C PRO A 166 -10.18 -16.98 -19.62
N THR A 167 -9.44 -18.06 -19.39
CA THR A 167 -9.41 -18.83 -18.14
C THR A 167 -8.12 -18.66 -17.35
N ASP A 168 -7.24 -17.75 -17.77
CA ASP A 168 -5.99 -17.48 -17.04
C ASP A 168 -6.27 -16.79 -15.71
N VAL A 169 -6.13 -17.54 -14.63
CA VAL A 169 -6.46 -17.12 -13.26
C VAL A 169 -5.57 -15.96 -12.80
N TYR A 170 -4.28 -15.99 -13.16
CA TYR A 170 -3.37 -14.91 -12.78
C TYR A 170 -3.72 -13.61 -13.48
N ALA A 171 -4.07 -13.68 -14.77
CA ALA A 171 -4.52 -12.50 -15.53
C ALA A 171 -5.84 -11.95 -14.99
N MET A 172 -6.80 -12.81 -14.59
CA MET A 172 -8.04 -12.39 -13.93
C MET A 172 -7.74 -11.67 -12.60
N SER A 173 -6.87 -12.24 -11.77
CA SER A 173 -6.44 -11.63 -10.50
C SER A 173 -5.75 -10.28 -10.72
N LEU A 174 -4.93 -10.17 -11.76
CA LEU A 174 -4.23 -8.93 -12.10
C LEU A 174 -5.21 -7.85 -12.60
N LEU A 175 -6.16 -8.22 -13.47
CA LEU A 175 -7.20 -7.28 -13.93
C LEU A 175 -8.12 -6.84 -12.79
N ALA A 176 -8.43 -7.74 -11.87
CA ALA A 176 -9.20 -7.41 -10.67
C ALA A 176 -8.45 -6.42 -9.75
N GLU A 177 -7.13 -6.56 -9.61
CA GLU A 177 -6.32 -5.59 -8.87
C GLU A 177 -6.30 -4.22 -9.56
N ILE A 178 -6.22 -4.18 -10.90
CA ILE A 178 -6.32 -2.95 -11.67
C ILE A 178 -7.70 -2.30 -11.45
N ALA A 179 -8.77 -3.08 -11.56
CA ALA A 179 -10.15 -2.61 -11.35
C ALA A 179 -10.34 -2.08 -9.91
N ASN A 180 -9.78 -2.77 -8.91
CA ASN A 180 -9.77 -2.33 -7.52
C ASN A 180 -9.07 -0.97 -7.33
N ARG A 181 -7.91 -0.76 -7.97
CA ARG A 181 -7.18 0.53 -7.90
C ARG A 181 -7.91 1.66 -8.64
N LEU A 182 -8.68 1.33 -9.66
CA LEU A 182 -9.54 2.26 -10.40
C LEU A 182 -10.88 2.54 -9.70
N GLY A 183 -11.22 1.81 -8.63
CA GLY A 183 -12.49 1.91 -7.92
C GLY A 183 -13.65 1.12 -8.56
N TYR A 184 -13.39 0.29 -9.57
CA TYR A 184 -14.38 -0.56 -10.23
C TYR A 184 -14.55 -1.87 -9.47
N PHE A 185 -15.15 -1.79 -8.27
CA PHE A 185 -15.26 -2.94 -7.36
C PHE A 185 -16.18 -4.04 -7.87
N ASP A 186 -17.18 -3.71 -8.71
CA ASP A 186 -18.08 -4.69 -9.34
C ASP A 186 -17.31 -5.59 -10.32
N ASP A 187 -16.50 -4.99 -11.18
CA ASP A 187 -15.64 -5.73 -12.11
C ASP A 187 -14.63 -6.60 -11.36
N ALA A 188 -14.02 -6.05 -10.30
CA ALA A 188 -13.07 -6.78 -9.47
C ALA A 188 -13.72 -8.00 -8.78
N GLU A 189 -14.95 -7.86 -8.27
CA GLU A 189 -15.71 -8.95 -7.67
C GLU A 189 -15.96 -10.09 -8.69
N ILE A 190 -16.49 -9.73 -9.86
CA ILE A 190 -16.80 -10.72 -10.91
C ILE A 190 -15.54 -11.48 -11.35
N LEU A 191 -14.44 -10.77 -11.55
CA LEU A 191 -13.16 -11.38 -11.95
C LEU A 191 -12.62 -12.32 -10.90
N LEU A 192 -12.63 -11.93 -9.62
CA LEU A 192 -12.12 -12.76 -8.53
C LEU A 192 -13.05 -13.92 -8.20
N GLU A 193 -14.36 -13.74 -8.29
CA GLU A 193 -15.32 -14.86 -8.14
C GLU A 193 -15.05 -15.96 -9.19
N ASN A 194 -14.86 -15.57 -10.45
CA ASN A 194 -14.54 -16.53 -11.50
C ASN A 194 -13.16 -17.17 -11.30
N ALA A 195 -12.15 -16.35 -10.95
CA ALA A 195 -10.80 -16.85 -10.70
C ALA A 195 -10.78 -17.89 -9.56
N VAL A 196 -11.50 -17.66 -8.45
CA VAL A 196 -11.65 -18.63 -7.35
C VAL A 196 -12.38 -19.90 -7.79
N LYS A 197 -13.35 -19.82 -8.72
CA LYS A 197 -13.99 -21.03 -9.30
C LYS A 197 -13.00 -21.88 -10.10
N PHE A 198 -12.07 -21.26 -10.83
CA PHE A 198 -11.02 -21.98 -11.59
C PHE A 198 -9.88 -22.50 -10.69
N SER A 199 -9.60 -21.82 -9.59
CA SER A 199 -8.56 -22.21 -8.64
C SER A 199 -9.06 -22.18 -7.19
N PRO A 200 -9.91 -23.13 -6.78
CA PRO A 200 -10.58 -23.11 -5.47
C PRO A 200 -9.64 -23.32 -4.28
N ASN A 201 -8.45 -23.87 -4.51
CA ASN A 201 -7.45 -24.12 -3.47
C ASN A 201 -6.37 -23.02 -3.39
N ASP A 202 -6.51 -21.93 -4.16
CA ASP A 202 -5.60 -20.79 -4.08
C ASP A 202 -6.04 -19.83 -2.97
N GLY A 203 -5.36 -19.91 -1.81
CA GLY A 203 -5.69 -19.11 -0.64
C GLY A 203 -5.39 -17.61 -0.85
N GLU A 204 -4.34 -17.24 -1.59
CA GLU A 204 -4.03 -15.84 -1.89
C GLU A 204 -5.15 -15.20 -2.74
N LEU A 205 -5.61 -15.92 -3.72
CA LEU A 205 -6.68 -15.48 -4.61
C LEU A 205 -8.02 -15.33 -3.86
N ARG A 206 -8.38 -16.31 -3.03
CA ARG A 206 -9.58 -16.27 -2.19
C ARG A 206 -9.51 -15.12 -1.18
N MET A 207 -8.34 -14.84 -0.61
CA MET A 207 -8.17 -13.67 0.27
C MET A 207 -8.41 -12.36 -0.48
N LYS A 208 -7.88 -12.20 -1.69
CA LYS A 208 -8.17 -11.02 -2.52
C LYS A 208 -9.67 -10.86 -2.79
N TYR A 209 -10.37 -11.97 -3.05
CA TYR A 209 -11.82 -11.96 -3.24
C TYR A 209 -12.55 -11.52 -1.98
N ALA A 210 -12.20 -12.07 -0.82
CA ALA A 210 -12.76 -11.66 0.46
C ALA A 210 -12.57 -10.15 0.73
N MET A 211 -11.38 -9.60 0.40
CA MET A 211 -11.10 -8.18 0.57
C MET A 211 -11.94 -7.27 -0.35
N ILE A 212 -12.23 -7.68 -1.58
CA ILE A 212 -13.14 -6.94 -2.46
C ILE A 212 -14.58 -7.00 -1.96
N LEU A 213 -15.04 -8.16 -1.51
CA LEU A 213 -16.37 -8.32 -0.91
C LEU A 213 -16.54 -7.40 0.31
N ARG A 214 -15.51 -7.31 1.16
CA ARG A 214 -15.47 -6.41 2.31
C ARG A 214 -15.56 -4.94 1.90
N LYS A 215 -14.79 -4.50 0.89
CA LYS A 215 -14.89 -3.14 0.36
C LYS A 215 -16.29 -2.81 -0.13
N LYS A 216 -17.00 -3.77 -0.67
CA LYS A 216 -18.40 -3.68 -1.08
C LYS A 216 -19.41 -3.88 0.07
N GLN A 217 -18.93 -3.97 1.31
CA GLN A 217 -19.76 -4.20 2.52
C GLN A 217 -20.62 -5.47 2.46
N LYS A 218 -20.18 -6.47 1.69
CA LYS A 218 -20.83 -7.79 1.60
C LYS A 218 -20.33 -8.72 2.72
N PHE A 219 -20.54 -8.32 3.97
CA PHE A 219 -19.93 -8.94 5.15
C PHE A 219 -20.22 -10.43 5.29
N ALA A 220 -21.46 -10.88 5.02
CA ALA A 220 -21.80 -12.30 5.07
C ALA A 220 -20.98 -13.15 4.08
N LYS A 221 -20.86 -12.69 2.82
CA LYS A 221 -20.02 -13.37 1.81
C LYS A 221 -18.54 -13.28 2.16
N THR A 222 -18.06 -12.17 2.72
CA THR A 222 -16.68 -12.04 3.20
C THR A 222 -16.38 -13.10 4.24
N MET A 223 -17.25 -13.26 5.24
CA MET A 223 -17.08 -14.25 6.31
C MET A 223 -17.09 -15.69 5.77
N GLU A 224 -17.96 -15.98 4.80
CA GLU A 224 -17.96 -17.28 4.11
C GLU A 224 -16.60 -17.59 3.49
N GLN A 225 -16.03 -16.67 2.71
CA GLN A 225 -14.73 -16.88 2.07
C GLN A 225 -13.59 -17.03 3.08
N VAL A 226 -13.60 -16.24 4.16
CA VAL A 226 -12.61 -16.32 5.21
C VAL A 226 -12.72 -17.63 6.02
N ASN A 227 -13.93 -18.13 6.27
CA ASN A 227 -14.12 -19.43 6.90
C ASN A 227 -13.53 -20.57 6.03
N ILE A 228 -13.79 -20.56 4.72
CA ILE A 228 -13.19 -21.53 3.80
C ILE A 228 -11.66 -21.47 3.84
N LEU A 229 -11.07 -20.25 3.92
CA LEU A 229 -9.61 -20.09 4.06
C LEU A 229 -9.07 -20.73 5.34
N CYS A 230 -9.76 -20.52 6.48
CA CYS A 230 -9.33 -21.10 7.75
C CYS A 230 -9.49 -22.63 7.78
N GLU A 231 -10.50 -23.17 7.09
CA GLU A 231 -10.70 -24.62 6.96
C GLU A 231 -9.64 -25.26 6.05
N GLN A 232 -9.32 -24.64 4.92
CA GLN A 232 -8.30 -25.13 3.99
C GLN A 232 -6.88 -24.99 4.50
N PHE A 233 -6.61 -23.94 5.29
CA PHE A 233 -5.27 -23.57 5.79
C PHE A 233 -5.30 -23.31 7.30
N PRO A 234 -5.58 -24.32 8.15
CA PRO A 234 -5.80 -24.13 9.60
C PRO A 234 -4.58 -23.62 10.34
N GLU A 235 -3.37 -23.83 9.83
CA GLU A 235 -2.14 -23.36 10.47
C GLU A 235 -1.71 -21.95 9.99
N ASN A 236 -2.45 -21.35 9.06
CA ASN A 236 -2.11 -20.02 8.56
C ASN A 236 -2.67 -18.94 9.48
N LEU A 237 -1.81 -18.41 10.36
CA LEU A 237 -2.17 -17.38 11.33
C LEU A 237 -2.67 -16.08 10.69
N SER A 238 -2.25 -15.76 9.45
CA SER A 238 -2.74 -14.57 8.74
C SER A 238 -4.22 -14.71 8.37
N TYR A 239 -4.65 -15.90 7.96
CA TYR A 239 -6.08 -16.15 7.66
C TYR A 239 -6.91 -16.18 8.94
N GLN A 240 -6.39 -16.74 10.02
CA GLN A 240 -7.04 -16.70 11.34
C GLN A 240 -7.16 -15.25 11.85
N ALA A 241 -6.13 -14.41 11.69
CA ALA A 241 -6.17 -13.00 12.05
C ALA A 241 -7.20 -12.22 11.21
N GLN A 242 -7.33 -12.55 9.91
CA GLN A 242 -8.38 -11.96 9.08
C GLN A 242 -9.77 -12.35 9.59
N LYS A 243 -9.99 -13.63 9.95
CA LYS A 243 -11.24 -14.09 10.55
C LYS A 243 -11.58 -13.33 11.82
N ALA A 244 -10.61 -13.20 12.73
CA ALA A 244 -10.79 -12.43 13.97
C ALA A 244 -11.16 -10.96 13.68
N SER A 245 -10.53 -10.36 12.67
CA SER A 245 -10.83 -8.99 12.24
C SER A 245 -12.23 -8.85 11.65
N GLU A 246 -12.71 -9.83 10.86
CA GLU A 246 -14.07 -9.82 10.32
C GLU A 246 -15.12 -10.00 11.44
N VAL A 247 -14.87 -10.91 12.39
CA VAL A 247 -15.73 -11.12 13.59
C VAL A 247 -15.84 -9.83 14.39
N MET A 248 -14.69 -9.17 14.65
CA MET A 248 -14.65 -7.88 15.35
C MET A 248 -15.46 -6.80 14.64
N GLN A 249 -15.37 -6.73 13.32
CA GLN A 249 -16.10 -5.72 12.53
C GLN A 249 -17.61 -6.00 12.43
N ASN A 250 -18.00 -7.25 12.54
CA ASN A 250 -19.41 -7.64 12.65
C ASN A 250 -19.99 -7.38 14.07
N GLY A 251 -19.17 -6.83 14.99
CA GLY A 251 -19.58 -6.41 16.32
C GLY A 251 -19.36 -7.45 17.42
N ASP A 252 -18.95 -8.67 17.10
CA ASP A 252 -18.63 -9.67 18.13
C ASP A 252 -17.19 -9.53 18.62
N HIS A 253 -16.99 -8.49 19.44
CA HIS A 253 -15.67 -8.20 20.02
C HIS A 253 -15.21 -9.28 21.00
N SER A 254 -16.13 -9.97 21.69
CA SER A 254 -15.79 -11.04 22.63
C SER A 254 -15.18 -12.23 21.89
N GLN A 255 -15.84 -12.72 20.84
CA GLN A 255 -15.33 -13.82 20.04
C GLN A 255 -14.01 -13.41 19.32
N ALA A 256 -13.89 -12.16 18.90
CA ALA A 256 -12.65 -11.66 18.28
C ALA A 256 -11.46 -11.74 19.24
N ILE A 257 -11.65 -11.38 20.52
CA ILE A 257 -10.62 -11.50 21.55
C ILE A 257 -10.15 -12.95 21.69
N GLU A 258 -11.08 -13.91 21.81
CA GLU A 258 -10.74 -15.34 21.89
C GLU A 258 -9.92 -15.82 20.69
N LEU A 259 -10.29 -15.39 19.49
CA LEU A 259 -9.56 -15.72 18.27
C LEU A 259 -8.14 -15.10 18.25
N PHE A 260 -8.00 -13.85 18.68
CA PHE A 260 -6.68 -13.23 18.77
C PHE A 260 -5.81 -13.87 19.86
N GLU A 261 -6.38 -14.27 20.99
CA GLU A 261 -5.69 -15.02 22.05
C GLU A 261 -5.13 -16.34 21.51
N SER A 262 -5.94 -17.12 20.78
CA SER A 262 -5.47 -18.36 20.13
C SER A 262 -4.30 -18.12 19.16
N ILE A 263 -4.31 -17.01 18.44
CA ILE A 263 -3.20 -16.64 17.55
C ILE A 263 -1.94 -16.28 18.35
N ILE A 264 -2.12 -15.53 19.44
CA ILE A 264 -1.01 -15.12 20.33
C ILE A 264 -0.39 -16.32 21.07
N GLU A 265 -1.20 -17.31 21.46
CA GLU A 265 -0.71 -18.56 22.06
C GLU A 265 0.21 -19.32 21.09
N LYS A 266 -0.16 -19.40 19.81
CA LYS A 266 0.65 -20.03 18.76
C LYS A 266 1.88 -19.21 18.39
N ASN A 267 1.82 -17.90 18.44
CA ASN A 267 2.92 -16.97 18.16
C ASN A 267 2.91 -15.79 19.10
N LYS A 268 3.64 -15.92 20.21
CA LYS A 268 3.76 -14.89 21.27
C LYS A 268 4.39 -13.57 20.79
N PHE A 269 5.06 -13.58 19.64
CA PHE A 269 5.67 -12.39 19.05
C PHE A 269 4.78 -11.68 18.02
N ASN A 270 3.51 -12.06 17.93
CA ASN A 270 2.56 -11.43 17.00
C ASN A 270 2.04 -10.11 17.57
N PHE A 271 2.82 -9.04 17.40
CA PHE A 271 2.47 -7.69 17.85
C PHE A 271 1.19 -7.15 17.18
N SER A 272 0.90 -7.55 15.94
CA SER A 272 -0.31 -7.12 15.23
C SER A 272 -1.57 -7.73 15.83
N ALA A 273 -1.54 -9.03 16.21
CA ALA A 273 -2.65 -9.67 16.90
C ALA A 273 -2.90 -9.04 18.28
N LEU A 274 -1.83 -8.70 19.01
CA LEU A 274 -1.93 -7.97 20.29
C LEU A 274 -2.57 -6.60 20.12
N THR A 275 -2.19 -5.84 19.08
CA THR A 275 -2.79 -4.53 18.81
C THR A 275 -4.27 -4.65 18.48
N SER A 276 -4.65 -5.62 17.64
CA SER A 276 -6.04 -5.87 17.27
C SER A 276 -6.88 -6.36 18.44
N LYS A 277 -6.31 -7.21 19.31
CA LYS A 277 -6.94 -7.60 20.58
C LYS A 277 -7.24 -6.38 21.44
N GLY A 278 -6.25 -5.49 21.62
CA GLY A 278 -6.42 -4.24 22.35
C GLY A 278 -7.53 -3.35 21.78
N HIS A 279 -7.74 -3.32 20.48
CA HIS A 279 -8.87 -2.60 19.88
C HIS A 279 -10.22 -3.22 20.24
N ALA A 280 -10.33 -4.54 20.26
CA ALA A 280 -11.54 -5.23 20.68
C ALA A 280 -11.83 -5.02 22.18
N GLU A 281 -10.80 -5.12 23.04
CA GLU A 281 -10.87 -4.88 24.48
C GLU A 281 -11.31 -3.44 24.80
N LYS A 282 -10.71 -2.46 24.12
CA LYS A 282 -11.11 -1.05 24.22
C LYS A 282 -12.59 -0.85 23.90
N THR A 283 -13.07 -1.48 22.83
CA THR A 283 -14.47 -1.34 22.39
C THR A 283 -15.45 -1.93 23.42
N LEU A 284 -15.05 -3.00 24.13
CA LEU A 284 -15.82 -3.58 25.24
C LEU A 284 -15.67 -2.82 26.57
N GLY A 285 -14.92 -1.71 26.60
CA GLY A 285 -14.65 -0.96 27.82
C GLY A 285 -13.62 -1.59 28.76
N LYS A 286 -12.93 -2.66 28.35
CA LYS A 286 -11.85 -3.33 29.09
C LYS A 286 -10.55 -2.54 28.96
N THR A 287 -10.52 -1.32 29.52
CA THR A 287 -9.43 -0.36 29.27
C THR A 287 -8.08 -0.86 29.76
N ASP A 288 -8.02 -1.50 30.94
CA ASP A 288 -6.76 -1.99 31.52
C ASP A 288 -6.18 -3.14 30.68
N ASP A 289 -7.04 -4.06 30.21
CA ASP A 289 -6.63 -5.14 29.30
C ASP A 289 -6.10 -4.59 27.97
N ALA A 290 -6.76 -3.58 27.41
CA ALA A 290 -6.33 -2.92 26.19
C ALA A 290 -4.96 -2.23 26.36
N ILE A 291 -4.71 -1.58 27.50
CA ILE A 291 -3.40 -0.99 27.83
C ILE A 291 -2.31 -2.08 27.84
N GLU A 292 -2.55 -3.21 28.50
CA GLU A 292 -1.59 -4.31 28.54
C GLU A 292 -1.34 -4.91 27.14
N SER A 293 -2.37 -5.09 26.33
CA SER A 293 -2.26 -5.59 24.96
C SER A 293 -1.42 -4.66 24.10
N TYR A 294 -1.63 -3.35 24.12
CA TYR A 294 -0.84 -2.37 23.37
C TYR A 294 0.60 -2.28 23.88
N LYS A 295 0.81 -2.32 25.21
CA LYS A 295 2.15 -2.35 25.82
C LYS A 295 2.93 -3.58 25.38
N SER A 296 2.28 -4.74 25.37
CA SER A 296 2.89 -5.97 24.92
C SER A 296 3.29 -5.92 23.44
N ALA A 297 2.45 -5.30 22.60
CA ALA A 297 2.73 -5.10 21.18
C ALA A 297 3.99 -4.26 20.93
N TYR A 298 4.11 -3.09 21.57
CA TYR A 298 5.30 -2.25 21.35
C TYR A 298 6.58 -2.78 22.04
N LYS A 299 6.46 -3.57 23.12
CA LYS A 299 7.61 -4.26 23.71
C LYS A 299 8.21 -5.28 22.73
N ILE A 300 7.38 -5.96 21.95
CA ILE A 300 7.82 -6.90 20.92
C ILE A 300 8.41 -6.14 19.73
N LYS A 301 7.73 -5.10 19.26
CA LYS A 301 8.16 -4.30 18.12
C LYS A 301 8.15 -2.82 18.49
N GLN A 302 9.32 -2.31 18.87
CA GLN A 302 9.46 -0.95 19.39
C GLN A 302 9.15 0.16 18.37
N ASP A 303 9.26 -0.14 17.08
CA ASP A 303 8.93 0.77 15.98
C ASP A 303 7.48 0.62 15.48
N HIS A 304 6.62 -0.04 16.24
CA HIS A 304 5.19 -0.17 15.95
C HIS A 304 4.41 1.05 16.47
N GLY A 305 4.37 2.11 15.68
CA GLY A 305 3.73 3.38 16.04
C GLY A 305 2.25 3.28 16.39
N GLU A 306 1.52 2.34 15.75
CA GLU A 306 0.10 2.14 15.99
C GLU A 306 -0.24 1.77 17.44
N ALA A 307 0.61 1.01 18.13
CA ALA A 307 0.40 0.66 19.53
C ALA A 307 0.50 1.90 20.45
N TYR A 308 1.47 2.78 20.22
CA TYR A 308 1.60 4.05 20.96
C TYR A 308 0.44 5.00 20.68
N PHE A 309 0.05 5.13 19.41
CA PHE A 309 -1.10 5.95 19.02
C PHE A 309 -2.42 5.43 19.63
N SER A 310 -2.57 4.11 19.71
CA SER A 310 -3.76 3.50 20.34
C SER A 310 -3.82 3.75 21.84
N LEU A 311 -2.67 3.72 22.53
CA LEU A 311 -2.57 4.11 23.94
C LEU A 311 -2.90 5.58 24.15
N SER A 312 -2.39 6.48 23.32
CA SER A 312 -2.68 7.91 23.43
C SER A 312 -4.18 8.22 23.27
N ASN A 313 -4.88 7.45 22.42
CA ASN A 313 -6.35 7.58 22.22
C ASN A 313 -7.21 7.04 23.37
N LEU A 314 -6.64 6.41 24.39
CA LEU A 314 -7.40 5.96 25.56
C LEU A 314 -7.74 7.10 26.54
N LYS A 315 -7.21 8.32 26.34
CA LYS A 315 -7.41 9.53 27.16
C LYS A 315 -7.06 9.37 28.65
N THR A 316 -7.22 8.18 29.22
CA THR A 316 -6.88 7.84 30.61
C THR A 316 -5.43 7.44 30.78
N TYR A 317 -4.77 7.03 29.69
CA TYR A 317 -3.38 6.64 29.72
C TYR A 317 -2.45 7.84 29.69
N LYS A 318 -1.49 7.87 30.62
CA LYS A 318 -0.44 8.88 30.66
C LYS A 318 0.90 8.22 30.37
N PHE A 319 1.58 8.69 29.36
CA PHE A 319 2.94 8.23 29.04
C PHE A 319 3.92 8.65 30.12
N SER A 320 4.82 7.72 30.47
CA SER A 320 6.01 8.04 31.25
C SER A 320 7.05 8.78 30.41
N ASN A 321 7.96 9.51 31.04
CA ASN A 321 9.06 10.18 30.34
C ASN A 321 9.91 9.20 29.51
N SER A 322 10.09 7.98 30.00
CA SER A 322 10.81 6.92 29.26
C SER A 322 10.10 6.53 27.98
N GLU A 323 8.77 6.46 27.95
CA GLU A 323 7.99 6.16 26.75
C GLU A 323 8.03 7.32 25.74
N LEU A 324 7.98 8.58 26.23
CA LEU A 324 8.16 9.77 25.38
C LEU A 324 9.55 9.76 24.73
N ASP A 325 10.61 9.46 25.49
CA ASP A 325 11.97 9.38 24.95
C ASP A 325 12.14 8.22 23.96
N GLN A 326 11.48 7.11 24.18
CA GLN A 326 11.44 6.01 23.20
C GLN A 326 10.81 6.49 21.89
N MET A 327 9.68 7.17 21.91
CA MET A 327 9.03 7.71 20.71
C MET A 327 9.93 8.73 19.99
N ARG A 328 10.56 9.65 20.74
CA ARG A 328 11.54 10.62 20.18
C ARG A 328 12.72 9.90 19.50
N ASN A 329 13.20 8.81 20.07
CA ASN A 329 14.30 8.03 19.49
C ASN A 329 13.87 7.22 18.25
N GLN A 330 12.65 6.67 18.21
CA GLN A 330 12.15 6.00 17.02
C GLN A 330 12.01 6.99 15.85
N LEU A 331 11.55 8.22 16.09
CA LEU A 331 11.43 9.27 15.07
C LEU A 331 12.76 9.70 14.42
N LYS A 332 13.92 9.44 15.07
CA LYS A 332 15.25 9.68 14.49
C LYS A 332 15.66 8.64 13.44
N ARG A 333 14.98 7.51 13.37
CA ARG A 333 15.32 6.42 12.46
C ARG A 333 14.94 6.76 11.02
N VAL A 334 15.82 6.43 10.08
CA VAL A 334 15.59 6.64 8.64
C VAL A 334 14.73 5.53 8.01
N ASP A 335 14.73 4.35 8.60
CA ASP A 335 14.02 3.15 8.12
C ASP A 335 12.58 3.03 8.63
N LEU A 336 12.10 4.02 9.42
CA LEU A 336 10.74 4.02 9.93
C LEU A 336 9.73 4.32 8.80
N THR A 337 8.65 3.53 8.73
CA THR A 337 7.60 3.74 7.72
C THR A 337 6.89 5.08 7.92
N LEU A 338 6.39 5.70 6.84
CA LEU A 338 5.62 6.96 6.95
C LEU A 338 4.36 6.79 7.82
N LYS A 339 3.74 5.61 7.80
CA LYS A 339 2.61 5.27 8.65
C LYS A 339 2.99 5.32 10.13
N ASP A 340 4.07 4.65 10.51
CA ASP A 340 4.54 4.63 11.91
C ASP A 340 5.05 6.00 12.34
N LYS A 341 5.76 6.75 11.47
CA LYS A 341 6.14 8.15 11.74
C LYS A 341 4.94 9.01 12.11
N ALA A 342 3.87 8.96 11.33
CA ALA A 342 2.66 9.72 11.63
C ALA A 342 2.04 9.31 12.97
N TYR A 343 1.98 8.03 13.26
CA TYR A 343 1.47 7.52 14.54
C TYR A 343 2.33 7.96 15.73
N PHE A 344 3.67 7.89 15.63
CA PHE A 344 4.56 8.38 16.67
C PHE A 344 4.40 9.89 16.90
N HIS A 345 4.30 10.68 15.84
CA HIS A 345 4.08 12.11 15.97
C HIS A 345 2.77 12.41 16.71
N PHE A 346 1.66 11.76 16.36
CA PHE A 346 0.39 11.99 17.06
C PHE A 346 0.42 11.50 18.52
N ALA A 347 1.04 10.35 18.79
CA ALA A 347 1.15 9.83 20.16
C ALA A 347 2.04 10.74 21.03
N LEU A 348 3.17 11.18 20.49
CA LEU A 348 4.09 12.09 21.17
C LEU A 348 3.44 13.46 21.43
N ALA A 349 2.68 13.99 20.47
CA ALA A 349 1.94 15.23 20.63
C ALA A 349 0.99 15.18 21.84
N GLN A 350 0.18 14.12 21.95
CA GLN A 350 -0.72 13.94 23.08
C GLN A 350 0.02 13.74 24.40
N GLY A 351 1.15 13.02 24.37
CA GLY A 351 1.99 12.83 25.54
C GLY A 351 2.62 14.14 26.03
N CYS A 352 3.17 14.97 25.12
CA CYS A 352 3.72 16.29 25.44
C CYS A 352 2.65 17.26 25.93
N GLU A 353 1.46 17.27 25.32
CA GLU A 353 0.33 18.07 25.80
C GLU A 353 -0.05 17.72 27.25
N ALA A 354 -0.06 16.43 27.60
CA ALA A 354 -0.41 15.96 28.93
C ALA A 354 0.59 16.38 30.02
N ILE A 355 1.85 16.69 29.66
CA ILE A 355 2.89 17.18 30.60
C ILE A 355 3.14 18.69 30.47
N GLY A 356 2.40 19.39 29.62
CA GLY A 356 2.49 20.85 29.42
C GLY A 356 3.56 21.32 28.44
N GLU A 357 4.18 20.42 27.67
CA GLU A 357 5.14 20.76 26.59
C GLU A 357 4.39 21.12 25.30
N PHE A 358 3.65 22.22 25.32
CA PHE A 358 2.70 22.59 24.25
C PHE A 358 3.39 22.91 22.90
N ASP A 359 4.58 23.49 22.93
CA ASP A 359 5.32 23.82 21.70
C ASP A 359 5.74 22.54 20.97
N GLU A 360 6.30 21.54 21.70
CA GLU A 360 6.65 20.24 21.13
C GLU A 360 5.40 19.46 20.69
N ALA A 361 4.30 19.57 21.44
CA ALA A 361 3.04 18.95 21.08
C ALA A 361 2.53 19.48 19.73
N PHE A 362 2.53 20.81 19.54
CA PHE A 362 2.10 21.45 18.30
C PHE A 362 2.99 21.07 17.12
N GLU A 363 4.32 21.10 17.30
CA GLU A 363 5.28 20.72 16.27
C GLU A 363 5.04 19.26 15.79
N ASN A 364 4.77 18.35 16.73
CA ASN A 364 4.49 16.96 16.38
C ASN A 364 3.12 16.81 15.71
N LEU A 365 2.08 17.53 16.11
CA LEU A 365 0.80 17.52 15.39
C LEU A 365 0.96 17.99 13.95
N ASP A 366 1.73 19.06 13.73
CA ASP A 366 1.98 19.60 12.39
C ASP A 366 2.71 18.59 11.50
N LYS A 367 3.78 17.97 12.01
CA LYS A 367 4.52 16.93 11.30
C LYS A 367 3.65 15.69 10.97
N GLY A 368 2.86 15.24 11.92
CA GLY A 368 1.93 14.12 11.71
C GLY A 368 0.87 14.44 10.65
N ASN A 369 0.30 15.65 10.69
CA ASN A 369 -0.69 16.11 9.71
C ASN A 369 -0.07 16.29 8.32
N LEU A 370 1.16 16.79 8.21
CA LEU A 370 1.87 16.93 6.94
C LEU A 370 2.01 15.56 6.26
N ILE A 371 2.49 14.53 6.98
CA ILE A 371 2.60 13.16 6.46
C ILE A 371 1.22 12.64 6.01
N LYS A 372 0.17 12.86 6.78
CA LYS A 372 -1.19 12.43 6.42
C LYS A 372 -1.73 13.16 5.20
N ASN A 373 -1.47 14.44 5.08
CA ASN A 373 -1.90 15.25 3.94
C ASN A 373 -1.23 14.78 2.64
N GLU A 374 0.07 14.51 2.66
CA GLU A 374 0.79 13.94 1.52
C GLU A 374 0.24 12.58 1.09
N GLN A 375 -0.15 11.72 2.07
CA GLN A 375 -0.75 10.41 1.79
C GLN A 375 -2.19 10.50 1.25
N SER A 376 -2.97 11.50 1.66
CA SER A 376 -4.38 11.64 1.30
C SER A 376 -4.60 12.00 -0.16
N LYS A 377 -3.58 12.58 -0.83
CA LYS A 377 -3.69 13.14 -2.20
C LYS A 377 -4.89 14.08 -2.34
N TYR A 378 -5.21 14.80 -1.24
CA TYR A 378 -6.32 15.75 -1.22
C TYR A 378 -6.05 16.91 -2.19
N SER A 379 -7.06 17.27 -2.98
CA SER A 379 -7.04 18.42 -3.89
C SER A 379 -8.35 19.19 -3.76
N ILE A 380 -8.24 20.47 -3.39
CA ILE A 380 -9.39 21.39 -3.34
C ILE A 380 -10.07 21.46 -4.71
N GLU A 381 -9.26 21.59 -5.77
CA GLU A 381 -9.76 21.67 -7.15
C GLU A 381 -10.59 20.44 -7.54
N ARG A 382 -10.15 19.24 -7.13
CA ARG A 382 -10.90 18.00 -7.36
C ARG A 382 -12.23 18.02 -6.63
N MET A 383 -12.26 18.47 -5.37
CA MET A 383 -13.50 18.57 -4.58
C MET A 383 -14.47 19.58 -5.18
N ASP A 384 -13.97 20.75 -5.60
CA ASP A 384 -14.79 21.78 -6.24
C ASP A 384 -15.40 21.26 -7.56
N ASN A 385 -14.62 20.54 -8.36
CA ASN A 385 -15.11 19.92 -9.60
C ASN A 385 -16.18 18.84 -9.31
N GLU A 386 -15.98 18.00 -8.29
CA GLU A 386 -16.95 16.99 -7.87
C GLU A 386 -18.25 17.65 -7.36
N LEU A 387 -18.13 18.71 -6.56
CA LEU A 387 -19.28 19.48 -6.08
C LEU A 387 -20.04 20.14 -7.24
N GLN A 388 -19.34 20.78 -8.17
CA GLN A 388 -19.96 21.40 -9.33
C GLN A 388 -20.69 20.37 -10.20
N ALA A 389 -20.08 19.21 -10.43
CA ALA A 389 -20.72 18.12 -11.16
C ALA A 389 -22.00 17.62 -10.47
N GLN A 390 -22.02 17.57 -9.13
CA GLN A 390 -23.24 17.24 -8.38
C GLN A 390 -24.31 18.32 -8.53
N ILE A 391 -23.95 19.60 -8.46
CA ILE A 391 -24.86 20.73 -8.64
C ILE A 391 -25.46 20.69 -10.05
N ASP A 392 -24.66 20.44 -11.07
CA ASP A 392 -25.07 20.39 -12.48
C ASP A 392 -26.05 19.24 -12.74
N VAL A 393 -25.90 18.10 -12.06
CA VAL A 393 -26.79 16.93 -12.20
C VAL A 393 -28.05 17.09 -11.36
N CYS A 394 -27.94 17.59 -10.13
CA CYS A 394 -29.05 17.73 -9.18
C CYS A 394 -29.83 19.02 -9.39
N ASP A 395 -30.22 19.31 -10.63
CA ASP A 395 -31.01 20.48 -10.99
C ASP A 395 -32.53 20.27 -10.77
N LYS A 396 -33.32 21.32 -10.98
CA LYS A 396 -34.79 21.26 -10.86
C LYS A 396 -35.40 20.21 -11.79
N ASN A 397 -34.83 20.00 -12.97
CA ASN A 397 -35.32 19.02 -13.94
C ASN A 397 -35.09 17.59 -13.48
N PHE A 398 -33.92 17.34 -12.85
CA PHE A 398 -33.63 16.04 -12.23
C PHE A 398 -34.69 15.68 -11.17
N PHE A 399 -34.94 16.57 -10.22
CA PHE A 399 -35.96 16.34 -9.18
C PHE A 399 -37.37 16.24 -9.73
N SER A 400 -37.72 17.02 -10.74
CA SER A 400 -39.04 16.92 -11.40
C SER A 400 -39.25 15.59 -12.11
N LYS A 401 -38.19 15.01 -12.69
CA LYS A 401 -38.26 13.71 -13.39
C LYS A 401 -38.34 12.53 -12.43
N LEU A 402 -37.84 12.66 -11.21
CA LEU A 402 -37.92 11.60 -10.19
C LEU A 402 -39.34 11.35 -9.71
N GLY A 403 -40.28 12.33 -9.92
CA GLY A 403 -41.68 12.20 -9.60
C GLY A 403 -41.93 11.90 -8.10
N GLU A 404 -43.10 11.34 -7.81
CA GLU A 404 -43.50 10.92 -6.45
C GLU A 404 -42.99 9.51 -6.09
N GLY A 405 -41.89 9.06 -6.68
CA GLY A 405 -41.34 7.69 -6.55
C GLY A 405 -40.68 7.37 -5.22
N GLY A 406 -40.92 8.14 -4.18
CA GLY A 406 -40.44 7.89 -2.83
C GLY A 406 -41.29 6.91 -2.04
N HIS A 407 -40.79 6.45 -0.89
CA HIS A 407 -41.55 5.66 0.06
C HIS A 407 -42.33 6.59 1.00
N ASN A 408 -43.63 6.32 1.23
CA ASN A 408 -44.54 7.15 2.04
C ASN A 408 -44.37 6.98 3.56
N SER A 409 -43.21 6.50 4.04
CA SER A 409 -42.92 6.41 5.47
C SER A 409 -42.41 7.75 6.00
N ASN A 410 -42.96 8.19 7.12
CA ASN A 410 -42.48 9.35 7.89
C ASN A 410 -41.45 8.98 8.97
N ASP A 411 -41.03 7.71 9.04
CA ASP A 411 -40.17 7.20 10.11
C ASP A 411 -38.71 7.67 10.00
N PRO A 412 -38.11 7.80 8.78
CA PRO A 412 -36.72 8.25 8.67
C PRO A 412 -36.56 9.73 9.03
N ILE A 413 -35.67 10.01 9.99
CA ILE A 413 -35.23 11.36 10.33
C ILE A 413 -33.81 11.56 9.77
N PHE A 414 -33.63 12.56 8.90
CA PHE A 414 -32.34 12.91 8.34
C PHE A 414 -31.72 14.08 9.10
N ILE A 415 -30.55 13.86 9.71
CA ILE A 415 -29.77 14.90 10.38
C ILE A 415 -28.63 15.28 9.43
N LEU A 416 -28.67 16.50 8.90
CA LEU A 416 -27.69 17.01 7.96
C LEU A 416 -26.80 18.05 8.64
N GLY A 417 -25.50 17.94 8.42
CA GLY A 417 -24.54 18.89 8.95
C GLY A 417 -23.08 18.47 8.65
N LEU A 418 -22.17 19.41 8.80
CA LEU A 418 -20.74 19.11 8.75
C LEU A 418 -20.34 18.28 9.97
N PRO A 419 -19.27 17.50 9.89
CA PRO A 419 -18.66 16.86 11.04
C PRO A 419 -18.44 17.88 12.16
N ARG A 420 -18.79 17.52 13.40
CA ARG A 420 -18.76 18.40 14.61
C ARG A 420 -19.77 19.56 14.62
N ALA A 421 -20.78 19.55 13.78
CA ALA A 421 -21.90 20.50 13.82
C ALA A 421 -22.90 20.22 14.94
N GLY A 422 -22.58 19.34 15.90
CA GLY A 422 -23.46 19.01 17.04
C GLY A 422 -24.47 17.89 16.75
N SER A 423 -24.39 17.20 15.62
CA SER A 423 -25.28 16.09 15.24
C SER A 423 -25.33 14.93 16.27
N THR A 424 -24.33 14.84 17.15
CA THR A 424 -24.30 13.85 18.24
C THR A 424 -25.15 14.28 19.47
N LEU A 425 -25.55 15.55 19.53
CA LEU A 425 -26.32 16.13 20.63
C LEU A 425 -27.84 16.12 20.38
N ILE A 426 -28.23 15.76 19.15
CA ILE A 426 -29.63 15.65 18.73
C ILE A 426 -30.09 14.21 18.87
#